data_03d54a9387a31a2c78aed06a7313edf1
#
_entry.id   03d54a9387a31a2c78aed06a7313edf1
#
_cell.length_a   1.000
_cell.length_b   1.000
_cell.length_c   1.000
_cell.angle_alpha   90.00
_cell.angle_beta   90.00
_cell.angle_gamma   90.00
#
_symmetry.space_group_name_H-M   'P 1'
#
loop_
_entity.id
_entity.type
_entity.pdbx_description
1 polymer ?
#
loop_
_entity_poly.entity_id
_entity_poly.type
_entity_poly.pdbx_seq_one_letter_code
_entity_poly.pdbx_strand_id
1 'polypeptide(L)'
;MADSLKTHPDCRKRILLLSDLMKGWSQPVANGFVIDSTTFVSLRNSFHYETIEYAYLSDQYTESLFLTLGLLRTKTNDPYLITQVGRLLNSLYSAQKSHTLSKKADLPSP
;
A
#
# COMPACT_ATOMS: atom_id res chain seq x y z
N MET A 1 36.24 12.38 2.26
CA MET A 1 35.47 13.21 1.34
C MET A 1 35.32 14.61 1.91
N ALA A 2 35.63 15.62 1.14
CA ALA A 2 35.51 16.97 1.61
C ALA A 2 34.05 17.36 1.83
N ASP A 3 33.76 18.00 2.94
CA ASP A 3 32.40 18.42 3.29
C ASP A 3 31.79 19.39 2.25
N SER A 4 32.65 20.13 1.54
CA SER A 4 32.20 21.05 0.50
C SER A 4 31.50 20.36 -0.67
N LEU A 5 31.69 19.05 -0.81
CA LEU A 5 31.04 18.28 -1.86
C LEU A 5 29.70 17.69 -1.41
N LYS A 6 29.35 17.83 -0.15
CA LYS A 6 28.09 17.31 0.38
C LYS A 6 26.99 18.36 0.23
N THR A 7 25.92 18.00 -0.47
CA THR A 7 24.75 18.87 -0.62
C THR A 7 23.84 18.81 0.60
N HIS A 8 24.01 17.80 1.45
CA HIS A 8 23.17 17.59 2.62
C HIS A 8 24.04 17.36 3.86
N PRO A 9 23.58 17.76 5.05
CA PRO A 9 24.28 17.45 6.28
C PRO A 9 24.49 15.95 6.45
N ASP A 10 25.55 15.58 7.12
CA ASP A 10 25.83 14.20 7.48
C ASP A 10 24.67 13.62 8.29
N CYS A 11 24.41 12.32 8.14
CA CYS A 11 23.32 11.65 8.83
C CYS A 11 23.39 11.82 10.35
N ARG A 12 24.61 11.79 10.92
CA ARG A 12 24.79 11.99 12.34
C ARG A 12 24.33 13.39 12.78
N LYS A 13 24.70 14.42 12.00
CA LYS A 13 24.26 15.79 12.25
C LYS A 13 22.76 15.93 12.15
N ARG A 14 22.16 15.28 11.16
CA ARG A 14 20.70 15.32 10.97
C ARG A 14 19.96 14.68 12.13
N ILE A 15 20.48 13.55 12.64
CA ILE A 15 19.89 12.88 13.80
C ILE A 15 19.97 13.78 15.03
N LEU A 16 21.13 14.43 15.26
CA LEU A 16 21.29 15.33 16.39
C LEU A 16 20.36 16.55 16.28
N LEU A 17 20.23 17.13 15.10
CA LEU A 17 19.32 18.26 14.88
C LEU A 17 17.88 17.86 15.15
N LEU A 18 17.45 16.69 14.65
CA LEU A 18 16.10 16.19 14.88
C LEU A 18 15.88 15.92 16.36
N SER A 19 16.86 15.33 17.05
CA SER A 19 16.76 15.07 18.48
C SER A 19 16.60 16.37 19.27
N ASP A 20 17.36 17.42 18.92
CA ASP A 20 17.24 18.72 19.57
C ASP A 20 15.90 19.40 19.32
N LEU A 21 15.40 19.30 18.10
CA LEU A 21 14.07 19.81 17.77
C LEU A 21 12.99 19.08 18.54
N MET A 22 13.12 17.76 18.69
CA MET A 22 12.12 16.95 19.39
C MET A 22 12.13 17.16 20.90
N LYS A 23 13.26 17.59 21.47
CA LYS A 23 13.33 17.87 22.91
C LYS A 23 12.38 18.96 23.36
N GLY A 24 12.13 19.94 22.49
CA GLY A 24 11.21 21.03 22.77
C GLY A 24 9.75 20.70 22.54
N TRP A 25 9.48 19.54 21.99
CA TRP A 25 8.11 19.14 21.70
C TRP A 25 7.52 18.44 22.92
N SER A 26 6.38 18.96 23.38
CA SER A 26 5.56 18.21 24.33
C SER A 26 5.11 16.95 23.59
N GLN A 27 5.18 15.82 24.29
CA GLN A 27 4.69 14.57 23.74
C GLN A 27 3.26 14.78 23.26
N PRO A 28 2.96 14.48 22.00
CA PRO A 28 1.58 14.55 21.56
C PRO A 28 0.76 13.58 22.39
N VAL A 29 -0.37 14.03 22.83
CA VAL A 29 -1.34 13.16 23.46
C VAL A 29 -1.59 12.01 22.49
N ALA A 30 -1.78 10.81 23.02
CA ALA A 30 -1.92 9.60 22.20
C ALA A 30 -2.96 9.72 21.08
N ASN A 31 -3.86 10.69 21.17
CA ASN A 31 -4.93 10.92 20.19
C ASN A 31 -4.67 12.13 19.30
N GLY A 32 -3.50 12.74 19.40
CA GLY A 32 -3.30 14.10 18.92
C GLY A 32 -3.27 14.27 17.41
N PHE A 33 -3.12 13.23 16.63
CA PHE A 33 -2.91 13.39 15.21
C PHE A 33 -4.13 13.00 14.38
N VAL A 34 -4.89 12.04 14.83
CA VAL A 34 -6.08 11.57 14.15
C VAL A 34 -7.28 11.86 15.04
N ILE A 35 -8.33 12.42 14.45
CA ILE A 35 -9.51 12.85 15.18
C ILE A 35 -10.11 11.68 15.96
N ASP A 36 -10.13 10.49 15.36
CA ASP A 36 -10.73 9.31 15.94
C ASP A 36 -10.11 8.08 15.31
N SER A 37 -9.68 7.12 16.13
CA SER A 37 -9.09 5.89 15.66
C SER A 37 -10.08 5.05 14.84
N THR A 38 -11.35 5.06 15.23
CA THR A 38 -12.40 4.34 14.51
C THR A 38 -12.58 4.92 13.12
N THR A 39 -12.63 6.24 13.00
CA THR A 39 -12.75 6.93 11.71
C THR A 39 -11.52 6.63 10.84
N PHE A 40 -10.33 6.66 11.43
CA PHE A 40 -9.10 6.37 10.70
C PHE A 40 -9.10 4.95 10.13
N VAL A 41 -9.48 3.97 10.95
CA VAL A 41 -9.55 2.57 10.51
C VAL A 41 -10.58 2.40 9.40
N SER A 42 -11.73 3.07 9.52
CA SER A 42 -12.77 3.03 8.50
C SER A 42 -12.27 3.61 7.17
N LEU A 43 -11.60 4.76 7.21
CA LEU A 43 -11.03 5.38 6.01
C LEU A 43 -9.96 4.49 5.39
N ARG A 44 -9.08 3.92 6.22
CA ARG A 44 -8.04 3.03 5.73
C ARG A 44 -8.64 1.82 5.02
N ASN A 45 -9.68 1.25 5.57
CA ASN A 45 -10.35 0.11 4.95
C ASN A 45 -11.00 0.50 3.63
N SER A 46 -11.62 1.69 3.55
CA SER A 46 -12.18 2.20 2.30
C SER A 46 -11.10 2.36 1.23
N PHE A 47 -9.93 2.90 1.61
CA PHE A 47 -8.82 3.05 0.68
C PHE A 47 -8.29 1.70 0.19
N HIS A 48 -8.30 0.68 1.03
CA HIS A 48 -7.90 -0.66 0.60
C HIS A 48 -8.81 -1.18 -0.52
N TYR A 49 -10.12 -1.02 -0.37
CA TYR A 49 -11.08 -1.43 -1.40
C TYR A 49 -10.89 -0.64 -2.69
N GLU A 50 -10.68 0.65 -2.58
CA GLU A 50 -10.44 1.50 -3.75
C GLU A 50 -9.14 1.12 -4.45
N THR A 51 -8.09 0.80 -3.71
CA THR A 51 -6.81 0.38 -4.27
C THR A 51 -6.95 -0.93 -5.02
N ILE A 52 -7.72 -1.88 -4.47
CA ILE A 52 -8.00 -3.15 -5.13
C ILE A 52 -8.71 -2.92 -6.46
N GLU A 53 -9.75 -2.10 -6.45
CA GLU A 53 -10.53 -1.81 -7.65
C GLU A 53 -9.69 -1.05 -8.69
N TYR A 54 -8.89 -0.09 -8.24
CA TYR A 54 -8.02 0.66 -9.14
C TYR A 54 -7.00 -0.27 -9.80
N ALA A 55 -6.37 -1.14 -9.03
CA ALA A 55 -5.41 -2.10 -9.58
C ALA A 55 -6.08 -3.01 -10.60
N TYR A 56 -7.29 -3.47 -10.31
CA TYR A 56 -8.05 -4.29 -11.25
C TYR A 56 -8.34 -3.55 -12.55
N LEU A 57 -8.82 -2.32 -12.46
CA LEU A 57 -9.15 -1.51 -13.63
C LEU A 57 -7.92 -1.10 -14.44
N SER A 58 -6.76 -1.07 -13.79
CA SER A 58 -5.49 -0.76 -14.45
C SER A 58 -4.79 -2.00 -15.00
N ASP A 59 -5.49 -3.13 -15.03
CA ASP A 59 -4.95 -4.41 -15.50
C ASP A 59 -3.80 -4.95 -14.66
N GLN A 60 -3.65 -4.48 -13.44
CA GLN A 60 -2.63 -4.97 -12.49
C GLN A 60 -3.24 -6.07 -11.64
N TYR A 61 -3.55 -7.20 -12.26
CA TYR A 61 -4.32 -8.27 -11.63
C TYR A 61 -3.58 -8.94 -10.49
N THR A 62 -2.27 -9.10 -10.61
CA THR A 62 -1.47 -9.73 -9.54
C THR A 62 -1.50 -8.88 -8.27
N GLU A 63 -1.33 -7.57 -8.41
CA GLU A 63 -1.37 -6.66 -7.27
C GLU A 63 -2.75 -6.63 -6.64
N SER A 64 -3.79 -6.54 -7.46
CA SER A 64 -5.16 -6.57 -6.97
C SER A 64 -5.46 -7.85 -6.22
N LEU A 65 -5.02 -9.00 -6.74
CA LEU A 65 -5.22 -10.29 -6.10
C LEU A 65 -4.48 -10.38 -4.77
N PHE A 66 -3.25 -9.89 -4.73
CA PHE A 66 -2.46 -9.88 -3.50
C PHE A 66 -3.15 -9.07 -2.41
N LEU A 67 -3.62 -7.87 -2.75
CA LEU A 67 -4.33 -7.01 -1.80
C LEU A 67 -5.65 -7.63 -1.36
N THR A 68 -6.38 -8.23 -2.29
CA THR A 68 -7.66 -8.88 -1.98
C THR A 68 -7.47 -10.05 -1.02
N LEU A 69 -6.50 -10.90 -1.27
CA LEU A 69 -6.22 -12.04 -0.39
C LEU A 69 -5.72 -11.57 0.98
N GLY A 70 -4.94 -10.49 1.01
CA GLY A 70 -4.49 -9.91 2.26
C GLY A 70 -5.64 -9.43 3.14
N LEU A 71 -6.61 -8.74 2.55
CA LEU A 71 -7.80 -8.32 3.28
C LEU A 71 -8.70 -9.48 3.65
N LEU A 72 -8.81 -10.48 2.78
CA LEU A 72 -9.68 -11.62 3.02
C LEU A 72 -9.22 -12.44 4.23
N ARG A 73 -7.94 -12.38 4.58
CA ARG A 73 -7.44 -13.05 5.77
C ARG A 73 -8.08 -12.53 7.06
N THR A 74 -8.44 -11.25 7.09
CA THR A 74 -9.08 -10.62 8.25
C THR A 74 -10.59 -10.51 8.10
N LYS A 75 -11.08 -10.43 6.86
CA LYS A 75 -12.50 -10.28 6.56
C LYS A 75 -12.97 -11.43 5.71
N THR A 76 -13.00 -12.63 6.29
CA THR A 76 -13.21 -13.89 5.58
C THR A 76 -14.58 -14.02 4.93
N ASN A 77 -15.58 -13.29 5.42
CA ASN A 77 -16.95 -13.38 4.91
C ASN A 77 -17.38 -12.16 4.10
N ASP A 78 -16.45 -11.35 3.67
CA ASP A 78 -16.77 -10.16 2.89
C ASP A 78 -17.16 -10.56 1.46
N PRO A 79 -18.41 -10.30 1.04
CA PRO A 79 -18.85 -10.73 -0.29
C PRO A 79 -18.12 -10.01 -1.42
N TYR A 80 -17.70 -8.76 -1.22
CA TYR A 80 -16.92 -8.05 -2.23
C TYR A 80 -15.59 -8.74 -2.49
N LEU A 81 -14.88 -9.09 -1.41
CA LEU A 81 -13.57 -9.72 -1.54
C LEU A 81 -13.65 -11.08 -2.19
N ILE A 82 -14.67 -11.88 -1.83
CA ILE A 82 -14.89 -13.19 -2.43
C ILE A 82 -15.19 -13.05 -3.92
N THR A 83 -16.06 -12.11 -4.27
CA THR A 83 -16.40 -11.82 -5.66
C THR A 83 -15.18 -11.35 -6.43
N GLN A 84 -14.35 -10.50 -5.81
CA GLN A 84 -13.16 -9.97 -6.44
C GLN A 84 -12.13 -11.05 -6.74
N VAL A 85 -11.97 -12.03 -5.87
CA VAL A 85 -11.11 -13.18 -6.15
C VAL A 85 -11.59 -13.90 -7.41
N GLY A 86 -12.88 -14.15 -7.52
CA GLY A 86 -13.46 -14.77 -8.71
C GLY A 86 -13.22 -13.95 -9.97
N ARG A 87 -13.44 -12.65 -9.90
CA ARG A 87 -13.20 -11.74 -11.03
C ARG A 87 -11.74 -11.78 -11.47
N LEU A 88 -10.82 -11.73 -10.51
CA LEU A 88 -9.40 -11.74 -10.79
C LEU A 88 -8.93 -13.05 -11.40
N LEU A 89 -9.37 -14.17 -10.86
CA LEU A 89 -9.02 -15.49 -11.41
C LEU A 89 -9.56 -15.64 -12.83
N ASN A 90 -10.77 -15.19 -13.08
CA ASN A 90 -11.36 -15.24 -14.41
C ASN A 90 -10.59 -14.34 -15.39
N SER A 91 -10.20 -13.14 -14.95
CA SER A 91 -9.43 -12.22 -15.78
C SER A 91 -8.03 -12.75 -16.08
N LEU A 92 -7.37 -13.38 -15.10
CA LEU A 92 -6.07 -14.00 -15.30
C LEU A 92 -6.17 -15.18 -16.26
N TYR A 93 -7.22 -15.99 -16.14
CA TYR A 93 -7.44 -17.09 -17.06
C TYR A 93 -7.64 -16.57 -18.49
N SER A 94 -8.44 -15.53 -18.67
CA SER A 94 -8.65 -14.93 -19.96
C SER A 94 -7.36 -14.36 -20.56
N ALA A 95 -6.55 -13.72 -19.70
CA ALA A 95 -5.26 -13.17 -20.12
C ALA A 95 -4.29 -14.28 -20.55
N GLN A 96 -4.29 -15.38 -19.83
CA GLN A 96 -3.47 -16.53 -20.21
C GLN A 96 -3.90 -17.09 -21.57
N LYS A 97 -5.20 -17.21 -21.77
CA LYS A 97 -5.76 -17.76 -23.01
C LYS A 97 -5.45 -16.86 -24.22
N SER A 98 -5.43 -15.54 -24.03
CA SER A 98 -5.14 -14.56 -25.09
C SER A 98 -3.66 -14.23 -25.19
N HIS A 99 -2.79 -14.89 -24.42
CA HIS A 99 -1.33 -14.66 -24.41
C HIS A 99 -0.92 -13.24 -23.98
N THR A 100 -1.72 -12.63 -23.09
CA THR A 100 -1.39 -11.31 -22.53
C THR A 100 -1.05 -11.38 -21.05
N LEU A 101 -0.82 -12.59 -20.53
CA LEU A 101 -0.62 -12.80 -19.09
C LEU A 101 0.58 -12.03 -18.55
N SER A 102 1.69 -11.99 -19.28
CA SER A 102 2.89 -11.31 -18.82
C SER A 102 2.66 -9.82 -18.57
N LYS A 103 1.76 -9.20 -19.34
CA LYS A 103 1.41 -7.79 -19.16
C LYS A 103 0.46 -7.56 -18.00
N LYS A 104 -0.46 -8.51 -17.78
CA LYS A 104 -1.54 -8.37 -16.81
C LYS A 104 -1.16 -8.85 -15.41
N ALA A 105 -0.12 -9.66 -15.31
CA ALA A 105 0.30 -10.27 -14.05
C ALA A 105 1.71 -9.89 -13.63
N ASP A 106 2.34 -8.93 -14.33
CA ASP A 106 3.72 -8.50 -14.06
C ASP A 106 4.72 -9.66 -14.05
N LEU A 107 4.46 -10.66 -14.89
CA LEU A 107 5.36 -11.77 -15.01
C LEU A 107 6.57 -11.39 -15.88
N PRO A 108 7.76 -11.95 -15.59
CA PRO A 108 8.91 -11.68 -16.42
C PRO A 108 8.66 -12.16 -17.86
N SER A 109 9.17 -11.40 -18.82
CA SER A 109 9.06 -11.79 -20.23
C SER A 109 9.86 -13.08 -20.46
N PRO A 110 9.35 -14.00 -21.26
CA PRO A 110 10.08 -15.22 -21.57
C PRO A 110 11.37 -14.93 -22.37
#